data_cf76078d7162351408ebbbcc9b64f7f9
#
_entry.id   cf76078d7162351408ebbbcc9b64f7f9
#
_cell.length_a   1.000
_cell.length_b   1.000
_cell.length_c   1.000
_cell.angle_alpha   90.00
_cell.angle_beta   90.00
_cell.angle_gamma   90.00
#
_symmetry.space_group_name_H-M   'P 1'
#
loop_
_entity.id
_entity.type
_entity.pdbx_description
1 polymer ?
#
loop_
_entity_poly.entity_id
_entity_poly.type
_entity_poly.pdbx_seq_one_letter_code
_entity_poly.pdbx_strand_id
1 'polypeptide(L)'
;MMRVVFDVGNVLIAWAPHLAFAHRFPDRAEAEAWMARVGFHAWNYAQDVGRTLAEGLAVARAEHGALADPLADYVARFDETIRTPIAGSWALVEALRARGAPVYAITNFGAETWPAALARYPAFGTHFADIVVSGHERILKPDPAIYRLLLDRNGLAAGDCLFVDDVAANVEGARAVGMAAHHFTGPEALAAELTARGIL
;
A
#
# COMPACT_ATOMS: atom_id res chain seq x y z
N MET A 1 -1.90 1.01 25.53
CA MET A 1 -2.23 2.06 24.51
C MET A 1 -2.38 1.35 23.16
N MET A 2 -3.47 1.60 22.44
CA MET A 2 -3.71 0.96 21.13
C MET A 2 -2.68 1.43 20.11
N ARG A 3 -2.16 0.51 19.28
CA ARG A 3 -1.20 0.77 18.19
C ARG A 3 -1.97 0.95 16.90
N VAL A 4 -1.55 1.89 16.07
CA VAL A 4 -2.17 2.09 14.76
C VAL A 4 -1.28 1.49 13.68
N VAL A 5 -1.88 0.67 12.83
CA VAL A 5 -1.25 -0.02 11.71
C VAL A 5 -1.89 0.49 10.42
N PHE A 6 -1.16 1.23 9.61
CA PHE A 6 -1.67 1.84 8.39
C PHE A 6 -1.43 0.95 7.17
N ASP A 7 -2.35 0.96 6.22
CA ASP A 7 -1.97 0.75 4.82
C ASP A 7 -1.20 1.97 4.30
N VAL A 8 -0.53 1.79 3.18
CA VAL A 8 0.24 2.86 2.51
C VAL A 8 -0.52 3.41 1.31
N GLY A 9 -0.87 2.56 0.35
CA GLY A 9 -1.58 2.95 -0.86
C GLY A 9 -2.98 3.48 -0.56
N ASN A 10 -3.36 4.62 -1.12
CA ASN A 10 -4.64 5.30 -0.92
C ASN A 10 -5.03 5.61 0.55
N VAL A 11 -4.13 5.36 1.49
CA VAL A 11 -4.26 5.76 2.91
C VAL A 11 -3.24 6.83 3.28
N LEU A 12 -1.96 6.62 2.97
CA LEU A 12 -0.87 7.58 3.21
C LEU A 12 -0.43 8.30 1.93
N ILE A 13 -0.43 7.59 0.80
CA ILE A 13 -0.09 8.11 -0.53
C ILE A 13 -1.13 7.67 -1.56
N ALA A 14 -1.60 8.58 -2.39
CA ALA A 14 -2.46 8.23 -3.50
C ALA A 14 -1.69 7.41 -4.55
N TRP A 15 -2.23 6.27 -4.97
CA TRP A 15 -1.67 5.46 -6.03
C TRP A 15 -2.42 5.69 -7.34
N ALA A 16 -1.72 6.26 -8.32
CA ALA A 16 -2.27 6.63 -9.62
C ALA A 16 -1.46 6.00 -10.77
N PRO A 17 -1.57 4.68 -11.00
CA PRO A 17 -0.69 3.93 -11.91
C PRO A 17 -0.71 4.44 -13.35
N HIS A 18 -1.81 5.02 -13.83
CA HIS A 18 -1.91 5.61 -15.17
C HIS A 18 -0.85 6.71 -15.42
N LEU A 19 -0.32 7.35 -14.38
CA LEU A 19 0.69 8.40 -14.52
C LEU A 19 2.03 7.87 -15.06
N ALA A 20 2.37 6.61 -14.80
CA ALA A 20 3.56 6.00 -15.40
C ALA A 20 3.48 5.96 -16.95
N PHE A 21 2.29 5.98 -17.49
CA PHE A 21 2.00 5.85 -18.92
C PHE A 21 1.57 7.15 -19.59
N ALA A 22 1.49 8.26 -18.83
CA ALA A 22 0.97 9.55 -19.33
C ALA A 22 1.73 10.12 -20.54
N HIS A 23 2.98 9.70 -20.75
CA HIS A 23 3.78 10.11 -21.92
C HIS A 23 3.47 9.30 -23.19
N ARG A 24 2.71 8.19 -23.07
CA ARG A 24 2.35 7.30 -24.20
C ARG A 24 0.92 7.47 -24.66
N PHE A 25 0.05 7.94 -23.79
CA PHE A 25 -1.38 8.07 -24.06
C PHE A 25 -1.80 9.53 -23.98
N PRO A 26 -2.71 9.98 -24.85
CA PRO A 26 -3.12 11.39 -24.91
C PRO A 26 -3.86 11.85 -23.64
N ASP A 27 -4.54 10.92 -22.95
CA ASP A 27 -5.26 11.21 -21.72
C ASP A 27 -5.34 9.99 -20.78
N ARG A 28 -5.89 10.23 -19.60
CA ARG A 28 -6.07 9.22 -18.56
C ARG A 28 -6.99 8.08 -19.01
N ALA A 29 -8.06 8.39 -19.73
CA ALA A 29 -9.04 7.38 -20.12
C ALA A 29 -8.45 6.35 -21.07
N GLU A 30 -7.63 6.79 -22.04
CA GLU A 30 -6.92 5.90 -22.96
C GLU A 30 -5.86 5.07 -22.24
N ALA A 31 -5.13 5.65 -21.29
CA ALA A 31 -4.18 4.91 -20.46
C ALA A 31 -4.88 3.81 -19.64
N GLU A 32 -5.99 4.14 -18.98
CA GLU A 32 -6.78 3.18 -18.19
C GLU A 32 -7.43 2.10 -19.07
N ALA A 33 -7.92 2.46 -20.26
CA ALA A 33 -8.45 1.48 -21.21
C ALA A 33 -7.36 0.50 -21.69
N TRP A 34 -6.14 0.99 -21.95
CA TRP A 34 -5.01 0.13 -22.27
C TRP A 34 -4.62 -0.75 -21.07
N MET A 35 -4.54 -0.20 -19.87
CA MET A 35 -4.25 -0.94 -18.64
C MET A 35 -5.25 -2.09 -18.43
N ALA A 36 -6.54 -1.85 -18.69
CA ALA A 36 -7.56 -2.88 -18.60
C ALA A 36 -7.33 -4.00 -19.64
N ARG A 37 -6.96 -3.65 -20.88
CA ARG A 37 -6.69 -4.62 -21.95
C ARG A 37 -5.50 -5.54 -21.68
N VAL A 38 -4.46 -5.05 -21.01
CA VAL A 38 -3.28 -5.86 -20.62
C VAL A 38 -3.41 -6.47 -19.24
N GLY A 39 -4.57 -6.37 -18.58
CA GLY A 39 -4.80 -6.92 -17.25
C GLY A 39 -3.87 -6.34 -16.19
N PHE A 40 -3.56 -5.03 -16.26
CA PHE A 40 -2.55 -4.36 -15.44
C PHE A 40 -2.68 -4.66 -13.94
N HIS A 41 -3.90 -4.59 -13.38
CA HIS A 41 -4.09 -4.80 -11.95
C HIS A 41 -3.73 -6.23 -11.51
N ALA A 42 -4.12 -7.24 -12.28
CA ALA A 42 -3.73 -8.62 -12.00
C ALA A 42 -2.22 -8.83 -12.21
N TRP A 43 -1.66 -8.19 -13.23
CA TRP A 43 -0.22 -8.19 -13.46
C TRP A 43 0.54 -7.56 -12.29
N ASN A 44 0.12 -6.37 -11.80
CA ASN A 44 0.74 -5.68 -10.66
C ASN A 44 0.61 -6.50 -9.37
N TYR A 45 -0.57 -7.05 -9.11
CA TYR A 45 -0.82 -7.88 -7.93
C TYR A 45 0.18 -9.04 -7.79
N ALA A 46 0.62 -9.64 -8.89
CA ALA A 46 1.62 -10.69 -8.86
C ALA A 46 3.03 -10.17 -8.47
N GLN A 47 3.37 -8.91 -8.78
CA GLN A 47 4.59 -8.27 -8.29
C GLN A 47 4.50 -7.98 -6.79
N ASP A 48 3.31 -7.61 -6.30
CA ASP A 48 3.08 -7.38 -4.88
C ASP A 48 3.20 -8.68 -4.05
N VAL A 49 3.13 -9.86 -4.68
CA VAL A 49 3.45 -11.19 -4.07
C VAL A 49 4.94 -11.55 -4.23
N GLY A 50 5.74 -10.71 -4.87
CA GLY A 50 7.17 -10.92 -5.02
C GLY A 50 7.60 -11.57 -6.35
N ARG A 51 6.73 -11.60 -7.39
CA ARG A 51 7.18 -11.86 -8.76
C ARG A 51 8.06 -10.69 -9.19
N THR A 52 9.19 -10.97 -9.82
CA THR A 52 10.05 -9.92 -10.35
C THR A 52 9.40 -9.21 -11.53
N LEU A 53 9.79 -7.96 -11.75
CA LEU A 53 9.32 -7.18 -12.90
C LEU A 53 9.75 -7.79 -14.22
N ALA A 54 10.94 -8.36 -14.27
CA ALA A 54 11.43 -9.07 -15.46
C ALA A 54 10.56 -10.28 -15.81
N GLU A 55 10.21 -11.11 -14.83
CA GLU A 55 9.28 -12.23 -15.01
C GLU A 55 7.89 -11.74 -15.40
N GLY A 56 7.40 -10.68 -14.76
CA GLY A 56 6.11 -10.07 -15.06
C GLY A 56 6.02 -9.56 -16.51
N LEU A 57 7.07 -8.90 -16.98
CA LEU A 57 7.14 -8.44 -18.37
C LEU A 57 7.20 -9.59 -19.37
N ALA A 58 7.95 -10.65 -19.06
CA ALA A 58 8.02 -11.84 -19.91
C ALA A 58 6.64 -12.52 -20.05
N VAL A 59 5.91 -12.69 -18.93
CA VAL A 59 4.56 -13.24 -18.94
C VAL A 59 3.60 -12.35 -19.75
N ALA A 60 3.59 -11.06 -19.49
CA ALA A 60 2.70 -10.13 -20.19
C ALA A 60 2.98 -10.08 -21.71
N ARG A 61 4.25 -10.13 -22.12
CA ARG A 61 4.61 -10.22 -23.56
C ARG A 61 4.18 -11.52 -24.21
N ALA A 62 4.28 -12.63 -23.48
CA ALA A 62 3.79 -13.93 -23.99
C ALA A 62 2.27 -13.93 -24.21
N GLU A 63 1.52 -13.25 -23.36
CA GLU A 63 0.05 -13.17 -23.40
C GLU A 63 -0.46 -12.11 -24.39
N HIS A 64 0.18 -10.94 -24.45
CA HIS A 64 -0.33 -9.76 -25.15
C HIS A 64 0.59 -9.25 -26.29
N GLY A 65 1.74 -9.88 -26.51
CA GLY A 65 2.72 -9.45 -27.52
C GLY A 65 3.20 -8.01 -27.26
N ALA A 66 3.37 -7.25 -28.35
CA ALA A 66 3.81 -5.85 -28.28
C ALA A 66 2.86 -4.90 -27.51
N LEU A 67 1.61 -5.30 -27.29
CA LEU A 67 0.66 -4.52 -26.51
C LEU A 67 1.13 -4.35 -25.04
N ALA A 68 1.93 -5.29 -24.53
CA ALA A 68 2.47 -5.27 -23.18
C ALA A 68 3.75 -4.41 -23.02
N ASP A 69 4.38 -3.94 -24.12
CA ASP A 69 5.65 -3.22 -24.04
C ASP A 69 5.62 -1.99 -23.13
N PRO A 70 4.54 -1.19 -23.06
CA PRO A 70 4.49 -0.06 -22.13
C PRO A 70 4.60 -0.45 -20.65
N LEU A 71 4.34 -1.70 -20.25
CA LEU A 71 4.51 -2.12 -18.84
C LEU A 71 5.93 -1.90 -18.31
N ALA A 72 6.95 -1.89 -19.18
CA ALA A 72 8.32 -1.57 -18.78
C ALA A 72 8.47 -0.16 -18.20
N ASP A 73 7.60 0.77 -18.62
CA ASP A 73 7.63 2.14 -18.12
C ASP A 73 7.09 2.26 -16.70
N TYR A 74 6.22 1.35 -16.28
CA TYR A 74 5.69 1.34 -14.91
C TYR A 74 6.80 1.32 -13.87
N VAL A 75 7.81 0.52 -14.11
CA VAL A 75 8.98 0.42 -13.21
C VAL A 75 9.85 1.66 -13.27
N ALA A 76 10.21 2.06 -14.50
CA ALA A 76 11.11 3.19 -14.72
C ALA A 76 10.51 4.52 -14.24
N ARG A 77 9.16 4.61 -14.18
CA ARG A 77 8.41 5.82 -13.83
C ARG A 77 7.50 5.62 -12.62
N PHE A 78 7.78 4.63 -11.80
CA PHE A 78 6.93 4.29 -10.64
C PHE A 78 6.74 5.47 -9.68
N ASP A 79 7.77 6.30 -9.49
CA ASP A 79 7.71 7.49 -8.64
C ASP A 79 6.62 8.49 -9.07
N GLU A 80 6.26 8.49 -10.36
CA GLU A 80 5.17 9.33 -10.87
C GLU A 80 3.81 8.87 -10.35
N THR A 81 3.65 7.56 -10.13
CA THR A 81 2.38 6.97 -9.69
C THR A 81 2.05 7.27 -8.22
N ILE A 82 3.04 7.67 -7.44
CA ILE A 82 2.94 7.90 -5.99
C ILE A 82 3.24 9.36 -5.59
N ARG A 83 3.05 10.32 -6.48
CA ARG A 83 3.43 11.74 -6.27
C ARG A 83 2.63 12.45 -5.19
N THR A 84 1.42 12.03 -4.91
CA THR A 84 0.48 12.76 -4.09
C THR A 84 0.36 12.16 -2.68
N PRO A 85 0.93 12.81 -1.64
CA PRO A 85 0.71 12.38 -0.27
C PRO A 85 -0.73 12.71 0.16
N ILE A 86 -1.32 11.89 1.01
CA ILE A 86 -2.59 12.18 1.68
C ILE A 86 -2.26 12.95 2.97
N ALA A 87 -2.16 14.27 2.84
CA ALA A 87 -1.62 15.16 3.87
C ALA A 87 -2.31 15.00 5.23
N GLY A 88 -3.64 14.84 5.26
CA GLY A 88 -4.38 14.62 6.50
C GLY A 88 -3.99 13.32 7.21
N SER A 89 -3.72 12.24 6.48
CA SER A 89 -3.24 10.97 7.07
C SER A 89 -1.83 11.12 7.65
N TRP A 90 -0.93 11.82 6.96
CA TRP A 90 0.40 12.11 7.49
C TRP A 90 0.35 12.96 8.76
N ALA A 91 -0.56 13.94 8.83
CA ALA A 91 -0.77 14.73 10.06
C ALA A 91 -1.21 13.83 11.25
N LEU A 92 -2.02 12.79 11.00
CA LEU A 92 -2.39 11.82 12.03
C LEU A 92 -1.20 10.96 12.46
N VAL A 93 -0.34 10.52 11.53
CA VAL A 93 0.91 9.82 11.87
C VAL A 93 1.78 10.68 12.79
N GLU A 94 1.95 11.97 12.46
CA GLU A 94 2.73 12.89 13.30
C GLU A 94 2.10 13.12 14.68
N ALA A 95 0.78 13.26 14.74
CA ALA A 95 0.07 13.43 16.01
C ALA A 95 0.23 12.20 16.93
N LEU A 96 0.18 10.98 16.37
CA LEU A 96 0.42 9.74 17.10
C LEU A 96 1.86 9.69 17.64
N ARG A 97 2.83 10.03 16.80
CA ARG A 97 4.26 10.06 17.18
C ARG A 97 4.54 11.09 18.26
N ALA A 98 3.95 12.27 18.18
CA ALA A 98 4.09 13.33 19.19
C ALA A 98 3.59 12.88 20.58
N ARG A 99 2.69 11.89 20.62
CA ARG A 99 2.23 11.24 21.87
C ARG A 99 3.10 10.05 22.31
N GLY A 100 4.20 9.78 21.60
CA GLY A 100 5.06 8.64 21.87
C GLY A 100 4.45 7.29 21.47
N ALA A 101 3.37 7.29 20.67
CA ALA A 101 2.76 6.06 20.20
C ALA A 101 3.52 5.52 18.99
N PRO A 102 4.04 4.27 19.02
CA PRO A 102 4.64 3.67 17.84
C PRO A 102 3.58 3.41 16.77
N VAL A 103 3.95 3.73 15.52
CA VAL A 103 3.11 3.56 14.33
C VAL A 103 3.70 2.45 13.47
N TYR A 104 2.85 1.64 12.85
CA TYR A 104 3.22 0.51 12.02
C TYR A 104 2.52 0.60 10.66
N ALA A 105 2.98 -0.19 9.68
CA ALA A 105 2.26 -0.34 8.43
C ALA A 105 2.30 -1.78 7.88
N ILE A 106 1.26 -2.14 7.11
CA ILE A 106 1.22 -3.33 6.26
C ILE A 106 0.73 -2.90 4.89
N THR A 107 1.53 -3.12 3.86
CA THR A 107 1.19 -2.69 2.50
C THR A 107 1.33 -3.79 1.47
N ASN A 108 0.37 -3.87 0.54
CA ASN A 108 0.53 -4.65 -0.68
C ASN A 108 1.35 -3.79 -1.66
N PHE A 109 2.62 -4.14 -1.82
CA PHE A 109 3.58 -3.31 -2.56
C PHE A 109 4.73 -4.17 -3.11
N GLY A 110 5.10 -3.96 -4.36
CA GLY A 110 6.17 -4.72 -5.00
C GLY A 110 7.55 -4.46 -4.35
N ALA A 111 8.32 -5.53 -4.15
CA ALA A 111 9.66 -5.43 -3.57
C ALA A 111 10.60 -4.52 -4.39
N GLU A 112 10.49 -4.56 -5.73
CA GLU A 112 11.35 -3.78 -6.62
C GLU A 112 10.90 -2.30 -6.76
N THR A 113 9.65 -1.98 -6.42
CA THR A 113 9.13 -0.60 -6.46
C THR A 113 9.17 0.09 -5.09
N TRP A 114 9.26 -0.66 -3.99
CA TRP A 114 9.33 -0.11 -2.63
C TRP A 114 10.49 0.88 -2.41
N PRO A 115 11.71 0.67 -2.94
CA PRO A 115 12.79 1.64 -2.83
C PRO A 115 12.45 3.03 -3.38
N ALA A 116 11.61 3.12 -4.43
CA ALA A 116 11.16 4.41 -4.96
C ALA A 116 10.23 5.14 -3.97
N ALA A 117 9.37 4.39 -3.26
CA ALA A 117 8.54 4.96 -2.20
C ALA A 117 9.38 5.49 -1.03
N LEU A 118 10.42 4.75 -0.59
CA LEU A 118 11.35 5.19 0.45
C LEU A 118 12.13 6.45 0.03
N ALA A 119 12.59 6.50 -1.22
CA ALA A 119 13.32 7.66 -1.74
C ALA A 119 12.43 8.91 -1.78
N ARG A 120 11.15 8.76 -2.16
CA ARG A 120 10.21 9.86 -2.27
C ARG A 120 9.66 10.31 -0.92
N TYR A 121 9.46 9.38 0.01
CA TYR A 121 8.91 9.61 1.35
C TYR A 121 9.84 9.03 2.41
N PRO A 122 10.97 9.71 2.75
CA PRO A 122 11.93 9.22 3.74
C PRO A 122 11.31 8.97 5.12
N ALA A 123 10.16 9.57 5.39
CA ALA A 123 9.38 9.36 6.60
C ALA A 123 8.99 7.88 6.80
N PHE A 124 8.86 7.07 5.75
CA PHE A 124 8.65 5.62 5.92
C PHE A 124 9.80 4.95 6.65
N GLY A 125 11.04 5.39 6.44
CA GLY A 125 12.20 4.83 7.14
C GLY A 125 12.42 5.35 8.56
N THR A 126 11.70 6.41 8.99
CA THR A 126 11.98 7.09 10.25
C THR A 126 10.78 7.24 11.18
N HIS A 127 9.56 7.16 10.65
CA HIS A 127 8.33 7.42 11.41
C HIS A 127 7.61 6.15 11.84
N PHE A 128 7.93 5.02 11.23
CA PHE A 128 7.30 3.74 11.50
C PHE A 128 8.25 2.83 12.30
N ALA A 129 7.70 2.16 13.30
CA ALA A 129 8.45 1.18 14.08
C ALA A 129 8.76 -0.08 13.25
N ASP A 130 7.80 -0.48 12.38
CA ASP A 130 7.98 -1.54 11.39
C ASP A 130 6.99 -1.34 10.23
N ILE A 131 7.40 -1.77 9.04
CA ILE A 131 6.56 -1.80 7.83
C ILE A 131 6.69 -3.19 7.19
N VAL A 132 5.59 -3.91 7.14
CA VAL A 132 5.50 -5.17 6.39
C VAL A 132 5.14 -4.88 4.94
N VAL A 133 6.06 -5.18 4.04
CA VAL A 133 5.90 -5.01 2.59
C VAL A 133 5.67 -6.37 1.96
N SER A 134 4.51 -6.59 1.39
CA SER A 134 4.08 -7.90 0.86
C SER A 134 5.05 -8.53 -0.13
N GLY A 135 5.66 -7.72 -1.01
CA GLY A 135 6.62 -8.21 -2.00
C GLY A 135 7.91 -8.78 -1.41
N HIS A 136 8.31 -8.34 -0.21
CA HIS A 136 9.43 -8.91 0.52
C HIS A 136 9.05 -10.23 1.19
N GLU A 137 7.84 -10.29 1.75
CA GLU A 137 7.37 -11.43 2.54
C GLU A 137 6.67 -12.50 1.70
N ARG A 138 6.30 -12.17 0.46
CA ARG A 138 5.54 -13.03 -0.47
C ARG A 138 4.17 -13.42 0.05
N ILE A 139 3.58 -12.57 0.86
CA ILE A 139 2.24 -12.72 1.46
C ILE A 139 1.49 -11.41 1.25
N LEU A 140 0.25 -11.46 0.80
CA LEU A 140 -0.59 -10.28 0.55
C LEU A 140 -1.70 -10.17 1.59
N LYS A 141 -2.13 -8.93 1.88
CA LYS A 141 -3.48 -8.70 2.41
C LYS A 141 -4.51 -9.17 1.38
N PRO A 142 -5.59 -9.82 1.77
CA PRO A 142 -6.10 -10.04 3.12
C PRO A 142 -5.68 -11.39 3.78
N ASP A 143 -4.60 -12.06 3.32
CA ASP A 143 -4.16 -13.30 3.97
C ASP A 143 -3.88 -13.06 5.47
N PRO A 144 -4.48 -13.83 6.39
CA PRO A 144 -4.21 -13.70 7.83
C PRO A 144 -2.74 -13.77 8.23
N ALA A 145 -1.91 -14.43 7.43
CA ALA A 145 -0.48 -14.58 7.73
C ALA A 145 0.27 -13.24 7.74
N ILE A 146 -0.10 -12.28 6.88
CA ILE A 146 0.60 -10.99 6.81
C ILE A 146 0.36 -10.13 8.06
N TYR A 147 -0.86 -10.19 8.62
CA TYR A 147 -1.18 -9.48 9.86
C TYR A 147 -0.47 -10.11 11.05
N ARG A 148 -0.50 -11.46 11.15
CA ARG A 148 0.22 -12.19 12.19
C ARG A 148 1.71 -11.94 12.13
N LEU A 149 2.30 -11.85 10.95
CA LEU A 149 3.71 -11.54 10.77
C LEU A 149 4.09 -10.21 11.42
N LEU A 150 3.30 -9.13 11.22
CA LEU A 150 3.54 -7.85 11.89
C LEU A 150 3.41 -8.00 13.41
N LEU A 151 2.35 -8.65 13.88
CA LEU A 151 2.09 -8.84 15.31
C LEU A 151 3.23 -9.61 15.98
N ASP A 152 3.62 -10.75 15.44
CA ASP A 152 4.66 -11.62 15.99
C ASP A 152 6.04 -10.95 15.99
N ARG A 153 6.38 -10.28 14.86
CA ARG A 153 7.66 -9.56 14.71
C ARG A 153 7.85 -8.46 15.75
N ASN A 154 6.76 -7.84 16.18
CA ASN A 154 6.78 -6.71 17.10
C ASN A 154 6.27 -7.03 18.50
N GLY A 155 5.92 -8.28 18.78
CA GLY A 155 5.38 -8.71 20.09
C GLY A 155 4.06 -8.03 20.44
N LEU A 156 3.18 -7.79 19.44
CA LEU A 156 1.91 -7.10 19.61
C LEU A 156 0.76 -8.07 19.81
N ALA A 157 -0.15 -7.76 20.75
CA ALA A 157 -1.43 -8.44 20.83
C ALA A 157 -2.40 -7.86 19.79
N ALA A 158 -3.11 -8.71 19.06
CA ALA A 158 -4.03 -8.26 18.01
C ALA A 158 -5.08 -7.27 18.53
N GLY A 159 -5.65 -7.52 19.71
CA GLY A 159 -6.66 -6.65 20.34
C GLY A 159 -6.14 -5.26 20.73
N ASP A 160 -4.82 -5.06 20.78
CA ASP A 160 -4.18 -3.76 21.03
C ASP A 160 -3.85 -2.99 19.76
N CYS A 161 -4.28 -3.47 18.58
CA CYS A 161 -3.97 -2.88 17.30
C CYS A 161 -5.24 -2.43 16.56
N LEU A 162 -5.17 -1.25 15.94
CA LEU A 162 -6.16 -0.74 15.00
C LEU A 162 -5.54 -0.72 13.60
N PHE A 163 -6.03 -1.56 12.70
CA PHE A 163 -5.64 -1.57 11.29
C PHE A 163 -6.49 -0.58 10.48
N VAL A 164 -5.87 0.15 9.56
CA VAL A 164 -6.51 1.19 8.74
C VAL A 164 -6.22 0.90 7.27
N ASP A 165 -7.26 0.68 6.46
CA ASP A 165 -7.10 0.30 5.04
C ASP A 165 -8.34 0.76 4.23
N ASP A 166 -8.17 1.15 2.98
CA ASP A 166 -9.22 1.58 2.06
C ASP A 166 -9.94 0.42 1.38
N VAL A 167 -9.42 -0.81 1.48
CA VAL A 167 -10.00 -2.01 0.89
C VAL A 167 -10.75 -2.82 1.94
N ALA A 168 -12.06 -2.95 1.79
CA ALA A 168 -12.92 -3.66 2.75
C ALA A 168 -12.46 -5.10 3.04
N ALA A 169 -11.97 -5.84 2.03
CA ALA A 169 -11.47 -7.20 2.21
C ALA A 169 -10.26 -7.24 3.15
N ASN A 170 -9.37 -6.25 3.09
CA ASN A 170 -8.21 -6.15 3.98
C ASN A 170 -8.64 -5.84 5.43
N VAL A 171 -9.64 -4.97 5.58
CA VAL A 171 -10.25 -4.66 6.89
C VAL A 171 -10.82 -5.93 7.54
N GLU A 172 -11.54 -6.74 6.77
CA GLU A 172 -12.09 -8.02 7.27
C GLU A 172 -10.97 -9.03 7.57
N GLY A 173 -9.91 -9.08 6.76
CA GLY A 173 -8.73 -9.91 7.03
C GLY A 173 -8.07 -9.57 8.38
N ALA A 174 -7.95 -8.28 8.70
CA ALA A 174 -7.43 -7.83 9.99
C ALA A 174 -8.36 -8.21 11.16
N ARG A 175 -9.68 -8.05 10.98
CA ARG A 175 -10.68 -8.46 11.99
C ARG A 175 -10.62 -9.96 12.25
N ALA A 176 -10.42 -10.78 11.23
CA ALA A 176 -10.34 -12.23 11.34
C ALA A 176 -9.17 -12.72 12.21
N VAL A 177 -8.11 -11.91 12.38
CA VAL A 177 -7.00 -12.20 13.29
C VAL A 177 -7.15 -11.53 14.67
N GLY A 178 -8.28 -10.85 14.93
CA GLY A 178 -8.59 -10.23 16.23
C GLY A 178 -8.13 -8.77 16.37
N MET A 179 -7.67 -8.13 15.31
CA MET A 179 -7.38 -6.70 15.32
C MET A 179 -8.69 -5.89 15.25
N ALA A 180 -8.72 -4.71 15.90
CA ALA A 180 -9.68 -3.69 15.51
C ALA A 180 -9.31 -3.19 14.10
N ALA A 181 -10.31 -2.82 13.28
CA ALA A 181 -10.03 -2.32 11.94
C ALA A 181 -11.01 -1.23 11.51
N HIS A 182 -10.47 -0.20 10.87
CA HIS A 182 -11.17 0.95 10.32
C HIS A 182 -11.12 0.94 8.79
N HIS A 183 -12.28 0.96 8.14
CA HIS A 183 -12.35 1.12 6.70
C HIS A 183 -12.11 2.60 6.37
N PHE A 184 -10.98 2.90 5.78
CA PHE A 184 -10.56 4.26 5.49
C PHE A 184 -11.36 4.86 4.35
N THR A 185 -12.01 5.99 4.62
CA THR A 185 -12.75 6.78 3.63
C THR A 185 -12.25 8.21 3.54
N GLY A 186 -11.25 8.55 4.38
CA GLY A 186 -10.61 9.85 4.42
C GLY A 186 -10.01 10.16 5.79
N PRO A 187 -9.08 11.11 5.85
CA PRO A 187 -8.37 11.46 7.09
C PRO A 187 -9.29 11.96 8.21
N GLU A 188 -10.37 12.67 7.86
CA GLU A 188 -11.33 13.24 8.83
C GLU A 188 -12.08 12.13 9.56
N ALA A 189 -12.53 11.10 8.83
CA ALA A 189 -13.20 9.94 9.41
C ALA A 189 -12.25 9.15 10.32
N LEU A 190 -11.00 8.98 9.90
CA LEU A 190 -9.97 8.34 10.71
C LEU A 190 -9.65 9.15 11.96
N ALA A 191 -9.53 10.48 11.87
CA ALA A 191 -9.31 11.35 13.04
C ALA A 191 -10.44 11.22 14.08
N ALA A 192 -11.70 11.20 13.63
CA ALA A 192 -12.84 10.98 14.49
C ALA A 192 -12.78 9.61 15.19
N GLU A 193 -12.44 8.55 14.48
CA GLU A 193 -12.28 7.20 15.03
C GLU A 193 -11.16 7.14 16.08
N LEU A 194 -10.00 7.73 15.79
CA LEU A 194 -8.87 7.76 16.73
C LEU A 194 -9.23 8.53 18.02
N THR A 195 -9.96 9.65 17.87
CA THR A 195 -10.45 10.44 19.01
C THR A 195 -11.48 9.67 19.83
N ALA A 196 -12.45 9.02 19.19
CA ALA A 196 -13.48 8.24 19.86
C ALA A 196 -12.89 7.08 20.67
N ARG A 197 -11.75 6.53 20.23
CA ARG A 197 -11.01 5.47 20.93
C ARG A 197 -10.04 6.00 21.99
N GLY A 198 -9.91 7.32 22.18
CA GLY A 198 -8.93 7.92 23.09
C GLY A 198 -7.48 7.70 22.68
N ILE A 199 -7.23 7.51 21.38
CA ILE A 199 -5.89 7.35 20.80
C ILE A 199 -5.29 8.73 20.48
N LEU A 200 -6.15 9.65 19.99
CA LEU A 200 -5.85 11.08 19.79
C LEU A 200 -6.70 11.98 20.66
#